data_e69c17ee8d37e567485631b4f53424c3
#
_entry.id   e69c17ee8d37e567485631b4f53424c3
#
_cell.length_a   1.000
_cell.length_b   1.000
_cell.length_c   1.000
_cell.angle_alpha   90.00
_cell.angle_beta   90.00
_cell.angle_gamma   90.00
#
_symmetry.space_group_name_H-M   'P 1'
#
loop_
_entity.id
_entity.type
_entity.pdbx_description
1 polymer ?
#
loop_
_entity_poly.entity_id
_entity_poly.type
_entity_poly.pdbx_seq_one_letter_code
_entity_poly.pdbx_strand_id
1 'polypeptide(L)'
;MSDTEFRRIFNNLTELQALNEDLLQDFEYRVEHWAESQKIADVIVKKGPFLKLYNNYIREFSSNNENFKDCLNRLPKFKKLVTDFESRDRCKSLKMQHYMLKPVQRLPQYRLLLEDYLRHLDPDGDDFDDTTTALRIVSEVAEQADNTIKQGVSSAIYQNLTIQSHWILN
;
A
#
# COMPACT_ATOMS: atom_id res chain seq x y z
N MET A 1 5.58 -15.00 -21.44
CA MET A 1 6.26 -14.43 -20.29
C MET A 1 6.85 -15.58 -19.48
N SER A 2 8.12 -15.53 -19.16
CA SER A 2 8.79 -16.51 -18.30
C SER A 2 8.51 -16.24 -16.82
N ASP A 3 8.76 -17.23 -15.96
CA ASP A 3 8.62 -17.07 -14.49
C ASP A 3 9.56 -15.97 -13.95
N THR A 4 10.73 -15.83 -14.57
CA THR A 4 11.68 -14.77 -14.20
C THR A 4 11.14 -13.38 -14.53
N GLU A 5 10.53 -13.19 -15.70
CA GLU A 5 9.89 -11.93 -16.08
C GLU A 5 8.68 -11.62 -15.18
N PHE A 6 7.88 -12.65 -14.86
CA PHE A 6 6.77 -12.51 -13.93
C PHE A 6 7.24 -12.00 -12.56
N ARG A 7 8.26 -12.64 -11.98
CA ARG A 7 8.81 -12.24 -10.68
C ARG A 7 9.39 -10.83 -10.70
N ARG A 8 10.03 -10.41 -11.80
CA ARG A 8 10.56 -9.04 -11.94
C ARG A 8 9.48 -7.96 -11.97
N ILE A 9 8.25 -8.31 -12.31
CA ILE A 9 7.14 -7.35 -12.35
C ILE A 9 6.36 -7.36 -11.04
N PHE A 10 6.09 -8.55 -10.49
CA PHE A 10 5.17 -8.77 -9.37
C PHE A 10 5.86 -9.23 -8.09
N ASN A 11 7.15 -8.90 -7.94
CA ASN A 11 7.91 -9.25 -6.75
C ASN A 11 7.29 -8.68 -5.47
N ASN A 12 7.36 -9.44 -4.37
CA ASN A 12 6.85 -9.08 -3.05
C ASN A 12 5.32 -8.85 -2.94
N LEU A 13 4.54 -9.04 -4.02
CA LEU A 13 3.08 -8.84 -3.94
C LEU A 13 2.37 -9.92 -3.15
N THR A 14 2.85 -11.16 -3.18
CA THR A 14 2.26 -12.27 -2.43
C THR A 14 2.38 -12.05 -0.93
N GLU A 15 3.55 -11.62 -0.47
CA GLU A 15 3.82 -11.32 0.93
C GLU A 15 3.00 -10.10 1.40
N LEU A 16 2.90 -9.07 0.57
CA LEU A 16 2.06 -7.91 0.85
C LEU A 16 0.58 -8.26 0.87
N GLN A 17 0.11 -9.14 -0.01
CA GLN A 17 -1.26 -9.63 0.00
C GLN A 17 -1.56 -10.35 1.31
N ALA A 18 -0.72 -11.30 1.71
CA ALA A 18 -0.89 -12.05 2.95
C ALA A 18 -0.93 -11.12 4.18
N LEU A 19 -0.04 -10.12 4.24
CA LEU A 19 -0.05 -9.12 5.31
C LEU A 19 -1.36 -8.31 5.34
N ASN A 20 -1.85 -7.89 4.17
CA ASN A 20 -3.08 -7.08 4.11
C ASN A 20 -4.34 -7.90 4.42
N GLU A 21 -4.39 -9.17 4.03
CA GLU A 21 -5.47 -10.09 4.39
C GLU A 21 -5.50 -10.33 5.91
N ASP A 22 -4.34 -10.52 6.53
CA ASP A 22 -4.20 -10.68 7.98
C ASP A 22 -4.58 -9.40 8.75
N LEU A 23 -4.15 -8.21 8.25
CA LEU A 23 -4.60 -6.93 8.80
C LEU A 23 -6.11 -6.74 8.67
N LEU A 24 -6.69 -7.08 7.52
CA LEU A 24 -8.13 -6.94 7.28
C LEU A 24 -8.93 -7.81 8.25
N GLN A 25 -8.55 -9.06 8.44
CA GLN A 25 -9.20 -9.99 9.38
C GLN A 25 -9.16 -9.45 10.82
N ASP A 26 -8.00 -8.95 11.26
CA ASP A 26 -7.85 -8.38 12.60
C ASP A 26 -8.72 -7.10 12.75
N PHE A 27 -8.79 -6.24 11.73
CA PHE A 27 -9.65 -5.05 11.75
C PHE A 27 -11.15 -5.39 11.74
N GLU A 28 -11.58 -6.33 10.89
CA GLU A 28 -12.97 -6.80 10.85
C GLU A 28 -13.38 -7.35 12.21
N TYR A 29 -12.53 -8.17 12.83
CA TYR A 29 -12.77 -8.69 14.17
C TYR A 29 -12.95 -7.57 15.20
N ARG A 30 -12.08 -6.53 15.19
CA ARG A 30 -12.19 -5.37 16.10
C ARG A 30 -13.49 -4.60 15.89
N VAL A 31 -13.90 -4.39 14.66
CA VAL A 31 -15.13 -3.67 14.34
C VAL A 31 -16.36 -4.47 14.77
N GLU A 32 -16.38 -5.77 14.51
CA GLU A 32 -17.47 -6.67 14.92
C GLU A 32 -17.63 -6.75 16.46
N HIS A 33 -16.51 -6.67 17.19
CA HIS A 33 -16.45 -6.74 18.65
C HIS A 33 -16.19 -5.37 19.31
N TRP A 34 -16.55 -4.28 18.62
CA TRP A 34 -16.27 -2.92 19.07
C TRP A 34 -16.75 -2.61 20.50
N ALA A 35 -17.95 -3.12 20.85
CA ALA A 35 -18.54 -2.92 22.18
C ALA A 35 -17.70 -3.52 23.33
N GLU A 36 -16.83 -4.48 23.02
CA GLU A 36 -16.02 -5.18 24.03
C GLU A 36 -14.70 -4.49 24.33
N SER A 37 -14.04 -3.89 23.32
CA SER A 37 -12.70 -3.35 23.52
C SER A 37 -12.48 -1.91 23.05
N GLN A 38 -13.34 -1.38 22.15
CA GLN A 38 -13.25 -0.04 21.57
C GLN A 38 -11.83 0.36 21.09
N LYS A 39 -11.05 -0.62 20.63
CA LYS A 39 -9.68 -0.47 20.16
C LYS A 39 -9.52 -0.99 18.74
N ILE A 40 -8.72 -0.29 17.93
CA ILE A 40 -8.39 -0.71 16.57
C ILE A 40 -6.90 -0.52 16.24
N ALA A 41 -6.23 0.45 16.88
CA ALA A 41 -4.86 0.79 16.56
C ALA A 41 -3.85 -0.25 17.06
N ASP A 42 -4.19 -1.03 18.08
CA ASP A 42 -3.38 -2.14 18.58
C ASP A 42 -3.06 -3.18 17.49
N VAL A 43 -3.94 -3.35 16.51
CA VAL A 43 -3.71 -4.20 15.33
C VAL A 43 -2.48 -3.73 14.56
N ILE A 44 -2.37 -2.42 14.30
CA ILE A 44 -1.20 -1.86 13.60
C ILE A 44 0.05 -1.94 14.48
N VAL A 45 -0.06 -1.70 15.77
CA VAL A 45 1.08 -1.84 16.71
C VAL A 45 1.62 -3.26 16.66
N LYS A 46 0.75 -4.26 16.75
CA LYS A 46 1.11 -5.69 16.69
C LYS A 46 1.77 -6.10 15.36
N LYS A 47 1.24 -5.57 14.24
CA LYS A 47 1.72 -5.89 12.88
C LYS A 47 2.85 -4.96 12.41
N GLY A 48 3.22 -3.95 13.18
CA GLY A 48 4.22 -2.93 12.83
C GLY A 48 5.52 -3.49 12.24
N PRO A 49 6.15 -4.54 12.81
CA PRO A 49 7.37 -5.12 12.25
C PRO A 49 7.23 -5.62 10.81
N PHE A 50 6.05 -6.07 10.42
CA PHE A 50 5.77 -6.60 9.08
C PHE A 50 5.50 -5.49 8.06
N LEU A 51 5.17 -4.27 8.47
CA LEU A 51 4.98 -3.13 7.56
C LEU A 51 6.24 -2.79 6.75
N LYS A 52 7.42 -3.22 7.20
CA LYS A 52 8.68 -3.11 6.46
C LYS A 52 8.67 -3.86 5.12
N LEU A 53 7.77 -4.82 4.90
CA LEU A 53 7.58 -5.47 3.62
C LEU A 53 7.22 -4.49 2.50
N TYR A 54 6.52 -3.39 2.84
CA TYR A 54 6.23 -2.33 1.89
C TYR A 54 7.50 -1.66 1.34
N ASN A 55 8.54 -1.49 2.17
CA ASN A 55 9.79 -0.86 1.75
C ASN A 55 10.48 -1.65 0.63
N ASN A 56 10.42 -2.99 0.66
CA ASN A 56 10.98 -3.83 -0.39
C ASN A 56 10.25 -3.61 -1.72
N TYR A 57 8.92 -3.60 -1.70
CA TYR A 57 8.12 -3.34 -2.89
C TYR A 57 8.35 -1.92 -3.43
N ILE A 58 8.34 -0.92 -2.56
CA ILE A 58 8.50 0.50 -2.92
C ILE A 58 9.88 0.73 -3.57
N ARG A 59 10.93 0.15 -3.03
CA ARG A 59 12.29 0.24 -3.57
C ARG A 59 12.38 -0.28 -5.00
N GLU A 60 11.67 -1.35 -5.32
CA GLU A 60 11.72 -2.01 -6.61
C GLU A 60 10.64 -1.51 -7.59
N PHE A 61 9.69 -0.69 -7.11
CA PHE A 61 8.51 -0.29 -7.87
C PHE A 61 8.84 0.31 -9.26
N SER A 62 9.86 1.17 -9.33
CA SER A 62 10.27 1.80 -10.60
C SER A 62 10.71 0.75 -11.63
N SER A 63 11.61 -0.15 -11.20
CA SER A 63 12.12 -1.24 -12.03
C SER A 63 10.99 -2.21 -12.42
N ASN A 64 10.11 -2.54 -11.49
CA ASN A 64 8.96 -3.40 -11.76
C ASN A 64 8.03 -2.80 -12.81
N ASN A 65 7.77 -1.48 -12.73
CA ASN A 65 6.94 -0.76 -13.69
C ASN A 65 7.60 -0.66 -15.08
N GLU A 66 8.91 -0.47 -15.15
CA GLU A 66 9.66 -0.50 -16.41
C GLU A 66 9.64 -1.89 -17.05
N ASN A 67 9.88 -2.94 -16.27
CA ASN A 67 9.78 -4.33 -16.72
C ASN A 67 8.36 -4.66 -17.23
N PHE A 68 7.33 -4.17 -16.54
CA PHE A 68 5.94 -4.33 -16.98
C PHE A 68 5.70 -3.68 -18.35
N LYS A 69 6.14 -2.43 -18.55
CA LYS A 69 6.03 -1.71 -19.83
C LYS A 69 6.77 -2.44 -20.96
N ASP A 70 8.00 -2.88 -20.66
CA ASP A 70 8.81 -3.63 -21.64
C ASP A 70 8.12 -4.93 -22.05
N CYS A 71 7.58 -5.70 -21.11
CA CYS A 71 6.83 -6.91 -21.40
C CYS A 71 5.54 -6.63 -22.22
N LEU A 72 4.82 -5.54 -21.96
CA LEU A 72 3.68 -5.12 -22.77
C LEU A 72 4.07 -4.85 -24.22
N ASN A 73 5.26 -4.28 -24.45
CA ASN A 73 5.73 -3.97 -25.81
C ASN A 73 6.23 -5.20 -26.56
N ARG A 74 6.92 -6.12 -25.88
CA ARG A 74 7.58 -7.28 -26.49
C ARG A 74 6.69 -8.51 -26.61
N LEU A 75 5.68 -8.67 -25.74
CA LEU A 75 4.90 -9.90 -25.61
C LEU A 75 3.41 -9.67 -25.95
N PRO A 76 2.97 -9.89 -27.21
CA PRO A 76 1.59 -9.64 -27.62
C PRO A 76 0.54 -10.42 -26.81
N LYS A 77 0.85 -11.66 -26.40
CA LYS A 77 -0.04 -12.47 -25.54
C LYS A 77 -0.22 -11.86 -24.16
N PHE A 78 0.85 -11.32 -23.57
CA PHE A 78 0.78 -10.64 -22.29
C PHE A 78 -0.01 -9.33 -22.39
N LYS A 79 0.25 -8.55 -23.44
CA LYS A 79 -0.52 -7.32 -23.72
C LYS A 79 -2.02 -7.60 -23.83
N LYS A 80 -2.40 -8.64 -24.58
CA LYS A 80 -3.81 -9.05 -24.70
C LYS A 80 -4.40 -9.42 -23.35
N LEU A 81 -3.70 -10.23 -22.54
CA LEU A 81 -4.16 -10.63 -21.20
C LEU A 81 -4.40 -9.42 -20.30
N VAL A 82 -3.50 -8.45 -20.30
CA VAL A 82 -3.63 -7.22 -19.51
C VAL A 82 -4.80 -6.38 -20.01
N THR A 83 -4.95 -6.22 -21.32
CA THR A 83 -6.09 -5.49 -21.91
C THR A 83 -7.42 -6.14 -21.57
N ASP A 84 -7.51 -7.48 -21.67
CA ASP A 84 -8.71 -8.24 -21.33
C ASP A 84 -9.04 -8.13 -19.82
N PHE A 85 -8.02 -8.07 -18.97
CA PHE A 85 -8.20 -7.82 -17.53
C PHE A 85 -8.74 -6.41 -17.27
N GLU A 86 -8.09 -5.39 -17.85
CA GLU A 86 -8.42 -3.97 -17.65
C GLU A 86 -9.83 -3.61 -18.19
N SER A 87 -10.36 -4.38 -19.14
CA SER A 87 -11.71 -4.18 -19.70
C SER A 87 -12.84 -4.68 -18.80
N ARG A 88 -12.54 -5.41 -17.72
CA ARG A 88 -13.57 -5.95 -16.81
C ARG A 88 -14.19 -4.84 -15.97
N ASP A 89 -15.52 -4.91 -15.75
CA ASP A 89 -16.26 -3.91 -14.97
C ASP A 89 -15.67 -3.70 -13.58
N ARG A 90 -15.19 -4.78 -12.92
CA ARG A 90 -14.54 -4.71 -11.62
C ARG A 90 -13.27 -3.84 -11.60
N CYS A 91 -12.65 -3.62 -12.75
CA CYS A 91 -11.46 -2.77 -12.85
C CYS A 91 -11.80 -1.29 -12.96
N LYS A 92 -13.10 -0.91 -13.07
CA LYS A 92 -13.56 0.48 -13.09
C LYS A 92 -12.72 1.37 -14.04
N SER A 93 -12.35 0.83 -15.20
CA SER A 93 -11.49 1.48 -16.21
C SER A 93 -10.06 1.82 -15.73
N LEU A 94 -9.64 1.31 -14.59
CA LEU A 94 -8.27 1.51 -14.12
C LEU A 94 -7.29 0.59 -14.84
N LYS A 95 -6.13 1.12 -15.18
CA LYS A 95 -5.03 0.36 -15.76
C LYS A 95 -4.28 -0.46 -14.70
N MET A 96 -3.63 -1.56 -15.12
CA MET A 96 -2.85 -2.42 -14.24
C MET A 96 -1.82 -1.61 -13.42
N GLN A 97 -1.21 -0.61 -14.02
CA GLN A 97 -0.24 0.25 -13.34
C GLN A 97 -0.82 1.03 -12.14
N HIS A 98 -2.12 1.38 -12.17
CA HIS A 98 -2.78 1.98 -11.01
C HIS A 98 -2.90 0.98 -9.85
N TYR A 99 -3.13 -0.30 -10.16
CA TYR A 99 -3.13 -1.34 -9.13
C TYR A 99 -1.73 -1.58 -8.56
N MET A 100 -0.70 -1.61 -9.42
CA MET A 100 0.69 -1.71 -8.98
C MET A 100 1.12 -0.55 -8.08
N LEU A 101 0.50 0.63 -8.22
CA LEU A 101 0.77 1.80 -7.38
C LEU A 101 0.11 1.72 -5.99
N LYS A 102 -0.94 0.93 -5.81
CA LYS A 102 -1.68 0.85 -4.54
C LYS A 102 -0.81 0.53 -3.31
N PRO A 103 0.13 -0.44 -3.35
CA PRO A 103 1.00 -0.68 -2.20
C PRO A 103 1.87 0.53 -1.85
N VAL A 104 2.34 1.29 -2.84
CA VAL A 104 3.14 2.52 -2.61
C VAL A 104 2.34 3.58 -1.86
N GLN A 105 1.05 3.69 -2.16
CA GLN A 105 0.15 4.67 -1.55
C GLN A 105 -0.38 4.24 -0.18
N ARG A 106 -0.27 2.95 0.20
CA ARG A 106 -0.91 2.42 1.39
C ARG A 106 -0.36 3.00 2.69
N LEU A 107 0.95 3.10 2.84
CA LEU A 107 1.55 3.65 4.07
C LEU A 107 1.18 5.12 4.31
N PRO A 108 1.31 6.03 3.32
CA PRO A 108 0.78 7.39 3.44
C PRO A 108 -0.71 7.44 3.80
N GLN A 109 -1.54 6.55 3.26
CA GLN A 109 -2.96 6.47 3.59
C GLN A 109 -3.18 6.05 5.05
N TYR A 110 -2.48 5.03 5.54
CA TYR A 110 -2.56 4.63 6.94
C TYR A 110 -2.16 5.78 7.87
N ARG A 111 -1.10 6.52 7.54
CA ARG A 111 -0.70 7.68 8.33
C ARG A 111 -1.82 8.72 8.43
N LEU A 112 -2.41 9.12 7.30
CA LEU A 112 -3.49 10.10 7.27
C LEU A 112 -4.73 9.62 8.05
N LEU A 113 -5.10 8.34 7.91
CA LEU A 113 -6.22 7.77 8.66
C LEU A 113 -5.96 7.75 10.17
N LEU A 114 -4.76 7.40 10.59
CA LEU A 114 -4.38 7.41 12.01
C LEU A 114 -4.28 8.82 12.59
N GLU A 115 -3.76 9.80 11.81
CA GLU A 115 -3.75 11.21 12.19
C GLU A 115 -5.18 11.74 12.38
N ASP A 116 -6.09 11.37 11.49
CA ASP A 116 -7.50 11.75 11.59
C ASP A 116 -8.18 11.07 12.75
N TYR A 117 -7.97 9.78 12.92
CA TYR A 117 -8.54 9.00 14.03
C TYR A 117 -8.07 9.53 15.39
N LEU A 118 -6.78 9.81 15.56
CA LEU A 118 -6.20 10.36 16.80
C LEU A 118 -6.84 11.69 17.19
N ARG A 119 -7.19 12.54 16.21
CA ARG A 119 -7.85 13.84 16.51
C ARG A 119 -9.25 13.70 17.10
N HIS A 120 -9.90 12.54 16.89
CA HIS A 120 -11.25 12.27 17.39
C HIS A 120 -11.27 11.43 18.66
N LEU A 121 -10.10 10.97 19.15
CA LEU A 121 -10.01 10.21 20.40
C LEU A 121 -9.92 11.15 21.61
N ASP A 122 -10.51 10.67 22.72
CA ASP A 122 -10.24 11.25 24.04
C ASP A 122 -8.78 10.91 24.44
N PRO A 123 -7.97 11.90 24.89
CA PRO A 123 -6.61 11.63 25.37
C PRO A 123 -6.52 10.60 26.51
N ASP A 124 -7.57 10.47 27.32
CA ASP A 124 -7.66 9.48 28.38
C ASP A 124 -8.31 8.16 27.92
N GLY A 125 -8.64 8.05 26.63
CA GLY A 125 -9.32 6.89 26.05
C GLY A 125 -8.38 5.71 25.81
N ASP A 126 -8.96 4.51 25.84
CA ASP A 126 -8.21 3.24 25.79
C ASP A 126 -7.38 3.03 24.52
N ASP A 127 -7.72 3.65 23.37
CA ASP A 127 -7.01 3.48 22.10
C ASP A 127 -6.08 4.64 21.75
N PHE A 128 -5.96 5.67 22.61
CA PHE A 128 -5.15 6.86 22.34
C PHE A 128 -3.65 6.54 22.26
N ASP A 129 -3.12 5.82 23.23
CA ASP A 129 -1.71 5.44 23.29
C ASP A 129 -1.33 4.48 22.15
N ASP A 130 -2.19 3.49 21.87
CA ASP A 130 -1.99 2.56 20.78
C ASP A 130 -2.04 3.29 19.42
N THR A 131 -2.95 4.27 19.25
CA THR A 131 -3.03 5.10 18.04
C THR A 131 -1.79 5.97 17.86
N THR A 132 -1.31 6.59 18.92
CA THR A 132 -0.07 7.37 18.89
C THR A 132 1.14 6.50 18.51
N THR A 133 1.20 5.30 19.07
CA THR A 133 2.27 4.33 18.75
C THR A 133 2.16 3.82 17.31
N ALA A 134 0.96 3.48 16.85
CA ALA A 134 0.70 3.05 15.49
C ALA A 134 1.09 4.13 14.47
N LEU A 135 0.71 5.39 14.74
CA LEU A 135 1.05 6.54 13.90
C LEU A 135 2.58 6.71 13.79
N ARG A 136 3.31 6.59 14.90
CA ARG A 136 4.77 6.63 14.88
C ARG A 136 5.37 5.51 14.05
N ILE A 137 4.92 4.26 14.24
CA ILE A 137 5.40 3.10 13.47
C ILE A 137 5.16 3.29 11.97
N VAL A 138 3.95 3.67 11.57
CA VAL A 138 3.60 3.88 10.16
C VAL A 138 4.41 5.02 9.55
N SER A 139 4.60 6.13 10.30
CA SER A 139 5.38 7.29 9.85
C SER A 139 6.85 6.91 9.63
N GLU A 140 7.47 6.19 10.56
CA GLU A 140 8.86 5.73 10.42
C GLU A 140 9.05 4.84 9.18
N VAL A 141 8.12 3.90 8.92
CA VAL A 141 8.19 3.03 7.74
C VAL A 141 7.96 3.84 6.45
N ALA A 142 7.03 4.79 6.46
CA ALA A 142 6.77 5.66 5.31
C ALA A 142 7.98 6.56 4.99
N GLU A 143 8.63 7.14 5.99
CA GLU A 143 9.84 7.96 5.81
C GLU A 143 11.03 7.15 5.27
N GLN A 144 11.19 5.91 5.73
CA GLN A 144 12.21 5.01 5.18
C GLN A 144 11.96 4.71 3.70
N ALA A 145 10.69 4.50 3.33
CA ALA A 145 10.27 4.31 1.94
C ALA A 145 10.57 5.55 1.09
N ASP A 146 10.20 6.73 1.57
CA ASP A 146 10.44 8.02 0.90
C ASP A 146 11.92 8.28 0.65
N ASN A 147 12.76 8.04 1.64
CA ASN A 147 14.21 8.20 1.51
C ASN A 147 14.78 7.23 0.46
N THR A 148 14.26 6.01 0.40
CA THR A 148 14.65 5.02 -0.61
C THR A 148 14.27 5.47 -2.02
N ILE A 149 13.10 6.07 -2.20
CA ILE A 149 12.65 6.61 -3.48
C ILE A 149 13.54 7.81 -3.90
N LYS A 150 13.81 8.73 -2.97
CA LYS A 150 14.67 9.91 -3.26
C LYS A 150 16.07 9.54 -3.70
N GLN A 151 16.62 8.45 -3.21
CA GLN A 151 17.95 7.96 -3.58
C GLN A 151 17.99 7.20 -4.91
N GLY A 152 16.86 6.64 -5.38
CA GLY A 152 16.81 5.72 -6.51
C GLY A 152 15.93 6.11 -7.70
N VAL A 153 15.12 7.17 -7.64
CA VAL A 153 14.08 7.43 -8.64
C VAL A 153 14.08 8.87 -9.16
N SER A 154 14.01 8.96 -10.50
CA SER A 154 13.75 10.19 -11.26
C SER A 154 12.45 10.89 -10.78
N SER A 155 12.53 12.20 -10.62
CA SER A 155 11.52 13.17 -10.16
C SER A 155 10.10 13.02 -10.76
N ALA A 156 9.95 12.38 -11.92
CA ALA A 156 8.68 12.27 -12.64
C ALA A 156 7.62 11.38 -11.93
N ILE A 157 8.04 10.38 -11.16
CA ILE A 157 7.12 9.50 -10.42
C ILE A 157 6.62 10.20 -9.16
N TYR A 158 7.48 11.00 -8.53
CA TYR A 158 7.12 11.77 -7.33
C TYR A 158 6.01 12.80 -7.58
N GLN A 159 6.05 13.50 -8.73
CA GLN A 159 5.02 14.49 -9.09
C GLN A 159 3.65 13.85 -9.31
N ASN A 160 3.59 12.65 -9.88
CA ASN A 160 2.33 11.92 -10.05
C ASN A 160 1.76 11.37 -8.72
N LEU A 161 2.62 11.04 -7.75
CA LEU A 161 2.20 10.56 -6.43
C LEU A 161 1.57 11.68 -5.60
N THR A 162 2.11 12.89 -5.67
CA THR A 162 1.65 14.07 -4.91
C THR A 162 0.31 14.61 -5.45
N ILE A 163 0.09 14.53 -6.76
CA ILE A 163 -1.15 15.00 -7.38
C ILE A 163 -2.33 14.05 -7.08
N GLN A 164 -2.10 12.74 -7.00
CA GLN A 164 -3.17 11.76 -6.72
C GLN A 164 -3.58 11.66 -5.25
N SER A 165 -2.75 12.06 -4.30
CA SER A 165 -3.13 12.12 -2.88
C SER A 165 -4.23 13.15 -2.60
N HIS A 166 -4.41 14.16 -3.45
CA HIS A 166 -5.45 15.17 -3.33
C HIS A 166 -6.87 14.67 -3.69
N TRP A 167 -7.00 13.53 -4.38
CA TRP A 167 -8.29 12.97 -4.83
C TRP A 167 -8.89 11.90 -3.89
N ILE A 168 -8.23 11.59 -2.78
CA ILE A 168 -8.65 10.50 -1.86
C ILE A 168 -9.46 11.06 -0.68
N LEU A 169 -9.49 12.38 -0.49
CA LEU A 169 -10.20 13.05 0.61
C LEU A 169 -11.50 13.78 0.18
N ASN A 170 -11.95 13.57 -1.06
CA ASN A 170 -13.27 14.04 -1.54
C ASN A 170 -14.07 12.81 -2.04
#